data_f13934e78e4102236fc877c217b2360d
#
_entry.id   f13934e78e4102236fc877c217b2360d
#
_cell.length_a   1.000
_cell.length_b   1.000
_cell.length_c   1.000
_cell.angle_alpha   90.00
_cell.angle_beta   90.00
_cell.angle_gamma   90.00
#
_symmetry.space_group_name_H-M   'P 1'
#
loop_
_entity.id
_entity.type
_entity.pdbx_description
1 polymer ?
#
loop_
_entity_poly.entity_id
_entity_poly.type
_entity_poly.pdbx_seq_one_letter_code
_entity_poly.pdbx_strand_id
1 'polypeptide(L)'
;MNASNPILDLTCELIRRVSVTPEDAGCQEIIGERLRNLGFSVRQLNAHGVHNLWASVGDSGPHLMFAGHTDVVPSGPVEQWQSPPFEPTIEGDLLVGRGAADMKSSL
;
A
#
# COMPACT_ATOMS: atom_id res chain seq x y z
N MET A 1 25.69 -8.43 2.84
CA MET A 1 24.31 -8.66 3.27
C MET A 1 23.64 -7.31 3.53
N ASN A 2 22.54 -7.09 2.90
CA ASN A 2 21.82 -5.82 3.06
C ASN A 2 21.04 -5.82 4.36
N ALA A 3 21.05 -4.69 5.04
CA ALA A 3 20.21 -4.51 6.20
C ALA A 3 18.74 -4.55 5.77
N SER A 4 17.91 -5.17 6.58
CA SER A 4 16.47 -5.18 6.36
C SER A 4 15.91 -3.76 6.54
N ASN A 5 15.06 -3.36 5.61
CA ASN A 5 14.36 -2.09 5.70
C ASN A 5 12.85 -2.38 5.64
N PRO A 6 12.19 -2.41 6.80
CA PRO A 6 10.77 -2.79 6.84
C PRO A 6 9.86 -1.88 6.00
N ILE A 7 10.19 -0.60 5.90
CA ILE A 7 9.41 0.35 5.10
C ILE A 7 9.54 0.01 3.62
N LEU A 8 10.77 -0.19 3.16
CA LEU A 8 11.03 -0.57 1.78
C LEU A 8 10.40 -1.91 1.44
N ASP A 9 10.56 -2.89 2.33
CA ASP A 9 10.02 -4.23 2.12
C ASP A 9 8.49 -4.21 1.98
N LEU A 10 7.81 -3.48 2.84
CA LEU A 10 6.36 -3.34 2.77
C LEU A 10 5.94 -2.61 1.50
N THR A 11 6.63 -1.52 1.16
CA THR A 11 6.33 -0.77 -0.06
C THR A 11 6.47 -1.66 -1.30
N CYS A 12 7.53 -2.44 -1.38
CA CYS A 12 7.74 -3.37 -2.48
C CYS A 12 6.63 -4.43 -2.55
N GLU A 13 6.24 -4.97 -1.41
CA GLU A 13 5.15 -5.95 -1.34
C GLU A 13 3.84 -5.36 -1.86
N LEU A 14 3.53 -4.13 -1.48
CA LEU A 14 2.33 -3.44 -1.96
C LEU A 14 2.39 -3.12 -3.46
N ILE A 15 3.56 -2.74 -3.99
CA ILE A 15 3.72 -2.48 -5.42
C ILE A 15 3.47 -3.74 -6.25
N ARG A 16 3.86 -4.90 -5.75
CA ARG A 16 3.62 -6.19 -6.45
C ARG A 16 2.15 -6.52 -6.57
N ARG A 17 1.30 -5.92 -5.72
CA ARG A 17 -0.15 -6.08 -5.83
C ARG A 17 -0.67 -5.15 -6.91
N VAL A 18 -1.29 -5.72 -7.95
CA VAL A 18 -1.79 -4.95 -9.09
C VAL A 18 -3.15 -4.35 -8.73
N SER A 19 -3.12 -3.31 -7.91
CA SER A 19 -4.31 -2.68 -7.35
C SER A 19 -4.78 -1.50 -8.19
N VAL A 20 -4.97 -1.72 -9.49
CA VAL A 20 -5.50 -0.69 -10.39
C VAL A 20 -6.96 -0.41 -10.03
N THR A 21 -7.27 0.87 -9.82
CA THR A 21 -8.62 1.33 -9.42
C THR A 21 -9.72 0.64 -10.22
N PRO A 22 -10.75 0.06 -9.57
CA PRO A 22 -11.09 0.10 -8.14
C PRO A 22 -10.57 -1.10 -7.33
N GLU A 23 -9.64 -1.88 -7.87
CA GLU A 23 -9.16 -3.11 -7.23
C GLU A 23 -8.20 -2.80 -6.10
N ASP A 24 -8.34 -3.55 -4.99
CA ASP A 24 -7.41 -3.49 -3.88
C ASP A 24 -6.28 -4.52 -4.01
N ALA A 25 -6.56 -5.64 -4.63
CA ALA A 25 -5.61 -6.73 -4.89
C ALA A 25 -4.92 -7.27 -3.63
N GLY A 26 -5.59 -7.18 -2.48
CA GLY A 26 -5.06 -7.70 -1.21
C GLY A 26 -4.17 -6.73 -0.45
N CYS A 27 -4.00 -5.50 -0.91
CA CYS A 27 -3.20 -4.50 -0.19
C CYS A 27 -3.74 -4.25 1.22
N GLN A 28 -5.05 -4.11 1.37
CA GLN A 28 -5.66 -3.82 2.67
C GLN A 28 -5.52 -4.99 3.63
N GLU A 29 -5.50 -6.22 3.13
CA GLU A 29 -5.28 -7.38 3.97
C GLU A 29 -3.87 -7.37 4.56
N ILE A 30 -2.87 -7.04 3.75
CA ILE A 30 -1.48 -6.91 4.20
C ILE A 30 -1.37 -5.84 5.28
N ILE A 31 -1.95 -4.66 5.03
CA ILE A 31 -1.93 -3.53 5.96
C ILE A 31 -2.70 -3.87 7.23
N GLY A 32 -3.89 -4.45 7.08
CA GLY A 32 -4.74 -4.81 8.20
C GLY A 32 -4.09 -5.81 9.15
N GLU A 33 -3.40 -6.80 8.61
CA GLU A 33 -2.68 -7.78 9.42
C GLU A 33 -1.58 -7.12 10.25
N ARG A 34 -0.81 -6.23 9.64
CA ARG A 34 0.23 -5.50 10.37
C ARG A 34 -0.35 -4.64 11.48
N LEU A 35 -1.47 -3.97 11.20
CA LEU A 35 -2.14 -3.14 12.20
C LEU A 35 -2.70 -3.97 13.35
N ARG A 36 -3.30 -5.14 13.05
CA ARG A 36 -3.76 -6.05 14.11
C ARG A 36 -2.61 -6.50 15.01
N ASN A 37 -1.47 -6.78 14.43
CA ASN A 37 -0.28 -7.20 15.18
C ASN A 37 0.24 -6.08 16.07
N LEU A 38 -0.08 -4.83 15.76
CA LEU A 38 0.26 -3.68 16.60
C LEU A 38 -0.83 -3.35 17.63
N GLY A 39 -1.89 -4.12 17.67
CA GLY A 39 -2.97 -3.92 18.64
C GLY A 39 -4.15 -3.12 18.15
N PHE A 40 -4.20 -2.78 16.84
CA PHE A 40 -5.34 -2.07 16.28
C PHE A 40 -6.54 -2.98 16.10
N SER A 41 -7.72 -2.41 16.25
CA SER A 41 -8.96 -3.02 15.79
C SER A 41 -9.14 -2.68 14.32
N VAL A 42 -9.36 -3.69 13.48
CA VAL A 42 -9.41 -3.52 12.04
C VAL A 42 -10.76 -4.00 11.50
N ARG A 43 -11.41 -3.17 10.70
CA ARG A 43 -12.71 -3.48 10.11
C ARG A 43 -12.70 -3.15 8.62
N GLN A 44 -13.38 -3.98 7.83
CA GLN A 44 -13.63 -3.68 6.43
C GLN A 44 -14.97 -2.96 6.28
N LEU A 45 -14.95 -1.83 5.58
CA LEU A 45 -16.13 -1.01 5.33
C LEU A 45 -16.34 -0.89 3.82
N ASN A 46 -16.72 -2.00 3.20
CA ASN A 46 -16.88 -2.07 1.75
C ASN A 46 -18.18 -1.39 1.33
N ALA A 47 -18.13 -0.61 0.25
CA ALA A 47 -19.29 0.09 -0.28
C ALA A 47 -19.20 0.20 -1.80
N HIS A 48 -20.31 -0.12 -2.48
CA HIS A 48 -20.43 0.02 -3.94
C HIS A 48 -19.31 -0.68 -4.73
N GLY A 49 -18.89 -1.86 -4.25
CA GLY A 49 -17.83 -2.63 -4.88
C GLY A 49 -16.43 -2.13 -4.58
N VAL A 50 -16.28 -1.15 -3.71
CA VAL A 50 -14.99 -0.61 -3.29
C VAL A 50 -14.66 -1.11 -1.90
N HIS A 51 -13.45 -1.62 -1.73
CA HIS A 51 -12.95 -2.08 -0.44
C HIS A 51 -12.35 -0.92 0.34
N ASN A 52 -12.77 -0.77 1.58
CA ASN A 52 -12.24 0.23 2.50
C ASN A 52 -11.84 -0.43 3.81
N LEU A 53 -10.76 0.04 4.39
CA LEU A 53 -10.25 -0.46 5.65
C LEU A 53 -10.33 0.65 6.70
N TRP A 54 -10.87 0.30 7.86
CA TRP A 54 -10.88 1.17 9.03
C TRP A 54 -10.11 0.50 10.15
N ALA A 55 -9.14 1.21 10.70
CA ALA A 55 -8.37 0.70 11.82
C ALA A 55 -8.28 1.76 12.90
N SER A 56 -8.40 1.35 14.14
CA SER A 56 -8.36 2.26 15.28
C SER A 56 -7.70 1.61 16.48
N VAL A 57 -7.10 2.44 17.33
CA VAL A 57 -6.53 2.00 18.58
C VAL A 57 -6.76 3.10 19.62
N GLY A 58 -6.98 2.68 20.87
CA GLY A 58 -7.35 3.60 21.94
C GLY A 58 -8.85 3.87 21.98
N ASP A 59 -9.32 4.38 23.12
CA ASP A 59 -10.75 4.54 23.38
C ASP A 59 -11.11 5.89 24.02
N SER A 60 -10.14 6.81 24.14
CA SER A 60 -10.38 8.09 24.80
C SER A 60 -9.45 9.18 24.26
N GLY A 61 -9.81 10.43 24.56
CA GLY A 61 -9.00 11.58 24.23
C GLY A 61 -9.20 12.10 22.81
N PRO A 62 -8.37 13.06 22.38
CA PRO A 62 -8.40 13.54 20.99
C PRO A 62 -8.05 12.42 20.01
N HIS A 63 -8.62 12.51 18.81
CA HIS A 63 -8.35 11.55 17.76
C HIS A 63 -7.40 12.15 16.70
N LEU A 64 -6.39 11.36 16.33
CA LEU A 64 -5.55 11.64 15.15
C LEU A 64 -5.91 10.61 14.08
N MET A 65 -6.21 11.07 12.89
CA MET A 65 -6.58 10.17 11.80
C MET A 65 -5.65 10.36 10.61
N PHE A 66 -5.17 9.23 10.08
CA PHE A 66 -4.46 9.19 8.81
C PHE A 66 -5.40 8.62 7.76
N ALA A 67 -5.38 9.22 6.58
CA ALA A 67 -6.16 8.74 5.45
C ALA A 67 -5.24 8.51 4.26
N GLY A 68 -5.46 7.40 3.56
CA GLY A 68 -4.68 7.05 2.40
C GLY A 68 -5.46 6.10 1.50
N HIS A 69 -4.86 5.74 0.37
CA HIS A 69 -5.46 4.80 -0.56
C HIS A 69 -4.46 3.74 -0.99
N THR A 70 -4.96 2.58 -1.38
CA THR A 70 -4.13 1.45 -1.84
C THR A 70 -4.14 1.31 -3.35
N ASP A 71 -5.14 1.85 -4.01
CA ASP A 71 -5.27 1.73 -5.46
C ASP A 71 -4.33 2.67 -6.20
N VAL A 72 -4.08 2.31 -7.44
CA VAL A 72 -3.20 3.08 -8.32
C VAL A 72 -3.87 3.26 -9.67
N VAL A 73 -3.43 4.29 -10.40
CA VAL A 73 -3.86 4.50 -11.78
C VAL A 73 -3.21 3.44 -12.69
N PRO A 74 -3.79 3.16 -13.86
CA PRO A 74 -3.16 2.25 -14.83
C PRO A 74 -1.74 2.69 -15.18
N SER A 75 -0.90 1.71 -15.50
CA SER A 75 0.51 1.98 -15.83
C SER A 75 0.70 2.74 -17.15
N GLY A 76 -0.29 2.70 -18.03
CA GLY A 76 -0.09 3.08 -19.41
C GLY A 76 0.69 2.03 -20.18
N PRO A 77 1.24 2.36 -21.35
CA PRO A 77 1.98 1.39 -22.17
C PRO A 77 3.20 0.83 -21.42
N VAL A 78 3.22 -0.47 -21.22
CA VAL A 78 4.30 -1.14 -20.47
C VAL A 78 5.65 -0.98 -21.15
N GLU A 79 5.65 -0.93 -22.45
CA GLU A 79 6.87 -0.76 -23.26
C GLU A 79 7.57 0.59 -23.06
N GLN A 80 6.88 1.57 -22.46
CA GLN A 80 7.48 2.86 -22.12
C GLN A 80 8.16 2.85 -20.75
N TRP A 81 7.98 1.77 -20.00
CA TRP A 81 8.64 1.62 -18.71
C TRP A 81 10.00 0.95 -18.88
N GLN A 82 11.01 1.44 -18.18
CA GLN A 82 12.33 0.83 -18.18
C GLN A 82 12.36 -0.49 -17.41
N SER A 83 11.45 -0.66 -16.47
CA SER A 83 11.26 -1.89 -15.72
C SER A 83 9.76 -2.16 -15.58
N PRO A 84 9.33 -3.42 -15.36
CA PRO A 84 7.91 -3.71 -15.24
C PRO A 84 7.26 -2.88 -14.13
N PRO A 85 6.10 -2.24 -14.41
CA PRO A 85 5.53 -1.27 -13.46
C PRO A 85 5.08 -1.86 -12.13
N PHE A 86 4.77 -3.15 -12.06
CA PHE A 86 4.35 -3.82 -10.83
C PHE A 86 5.44 -4.74 -10.25
N GLU A 87 6.66 -4.59 -10.71
CA GLU A 87 7.83 -5.22 -10.12
C GLU A 87 8.73 -4.13 -9.54
N PRO A 88 8.74 -3.95 -8.21
CA PRO A 88 9.51 -2.87 -7.61
C PRO A 88 11.00 -3.04 -7.92
N THR A 89 11.60 -2.00 -8.45
CA THR A 89 12.99 -2.02 -8.90
C THR A 89 13.76 -0.90 -8.21
N ILE A 90 14.90 -1.23 -7.63
CA ILE A 90 15.76 -0.25 -6.99
C ILE A 90 16.86 0.15 -7.97
N GLU A 91 16.93 1.44 -8.27
CA GLU A 91 17.94 2.02 -9.15
C GLU A 91 18.65 3.14 -8.37
N GLY A 92 19.82 2.81 -7.79
CA GLY A 92 20.52 3.75 -6.91
C GLY A 92 19.68 4.05 -5.69
N ASP A 93 19.31 5.31 -5.53
CA ASP A 93 18.48 5.77 -4.40
C ASP A 93 17.00 5.83 -4.73
N LEU A 94 16.60 5.31 -5.90
CA LEU A 94 15.22 5.39 -6.37
C LEU A 94 14.55 4.02 -6.31
N LEU A 95 13.32 4.02 -5.87
CA LEU A 95 12.42 2.88 -5.99
C LEU A 95 11.44 3.17 -7.13
N VAL A 96 11.46 2.34 -8.15
CA VAL A 96 10.65 2.50 -9.36
C VAL A 96 9.53 1.48 -9.38
N GLY A 97 8.31 1.95 -9.58
CA GLY A 97 7.13 1.10 -9.68
C GLY A 97 5.85 1.93 -9.66
N ARG A 98 4.78 1.36 -10.21
CA ARG A 98 3.49 2.05 -10.17
C ARG A 98 3.00 2.11 -8.72
N GLY A 99 2.71 3.30 -8.23
CA GLY A 99 2.28 3.53 -6.86
C GLY A 99 3.42 3.76 -5.88
N ALA A 100 4.68 3.74 -6.33
CA ALA A 100 5.82 3.98 -5.44
C ALA A 100 5.72 5.35 -4.76
N ALA A 101 5.34 6.38 -5.51
CA ALA A 101 5.15 7.72 -4.95
C ALA A 101 3.71 7.99 -4.50
N ASP A 102 2.73 7.53 -5.28
CA ASP A 102 1.31 7.80 -5.03
C ASP A 102 0.54 6.47 -4.93
N MET A 103 0.36 5.97 -3.73
CA MET A 103 0.95 6.49 -2.49
C MET A 103 1.47 5.35 -1.58
N LYS A 104 1.84 4.21 -2.17
CA LYS A 104 2.18 3.01 -1.40
C LYS A 104 3.37 3.22 -0.46
N SER A 105 4.29 4.11 -0.81
CA SER A 105 5.42 4.44 0.07
C SER A 105 5.00 5.27 1.29
N SER A 106 3.83 5.89 1.23
CA SER A 106 3.32 6.74 2.32
C SER A 106 2.39 6.00 3.28
N LEU A 107 2.02 4.78 2.93
CA LEU A 107 1.15 3.94 3.78
C LEU A 107 1.93 3.20 4.90
#